data_79109e6528f8c7356b0aeda6e25fdf31
#
_entry.id   79109e6528f8c7356b0aeda6e25fdf31
#
_cell.length_a   1.000
_cell.length_b   1.000
_cell.length_c   1.000
_cell.angle_alpha   90.00
_cell.angle_beta   90.00
_cell.angle_gamma   90.00
#
_symmetry.space_group_name_H-M   'P 1'
#
loop_
_entity.id
_entity.type
_entity.pdbx_description
1 polymer ?
#
loop_
_entity_poly.entity_id
_entity_poly.type
_entity_poly.pdbx_seq_one_letter_code
_entity_poly.pdbx_strand_id
1 'polypeptide(L)' 'MKQLSLRVLRLFREMGKDRLDLHVLFEAAGNEPAERRGVLDAIDELIRAGMLEACGGDFFGITEKGKGAIAQS' A
#
# COMPACT_ATOMS: atom_id res chain seq x y z
N MET A 1 -13.25 1.38 -3.21
CA MET A 1 -11.87 1.56 -2.68
C MET A 1 -11.38 2.96 -3.02
N LYS A 2 -10.75 3.62 -2.08
CA LYS A 2 -10.21 4.96 -2.31
C LYS A 2 -9.09 4.92 -3.35
N GLN A 3 -8.96 6.00 -4.09
CA GLN A 3 -7.92 6.11 -5.12
C GLN A 3 -6.53 5.94 -4.53
N LEU A 4 -6.28 6.51 -3.35
CA LEU A 4 -4.98 6.39 -2.71
C LEU A 4 -4.67 4.93 -2.32
N SER A 5 -5.67 4.19 -1.88
CA SER A 5 -5.49 2.77 -1.55
C SER A 5 -5.09 1.96 -2.79
N LEU A 6 -5.72 2.25 -3.94
CA LEU A 6 -5.31 1.61 -5.19
C LEU A 6 -3.89 1.97 -5.59
N ARG A 7 -3.51 3.24 -5.40
CA ARG A 7 -2.14 3.66 -5.71
C ARG A 7 -1.12 2.94 -4.86
N VAL A 8 -1.42 2.74 -3.57
CA VAL A 8 -0.54 2.00 -2.67
C VAL A 8 -0.37 0.56 -3.17
N LEU A 9 -1.47 -0.11 -3.52
CA LEU A 9 -1.39 -1.48 -4.03
C LEU A 9 -0.64 -1.56 -5.35
N ARG A 10 -0.91 -0.62 -6.26
CA ARG A 10 -0.25 -0.60 -7.58
C ARG A 10 1.25 -0.38 -7.45
N LEU A 11 1.69 0.31 -6.41
CA LEU A 11 3.10 0.55 -6.19
C LEU A 11 3.87 -0.76 -6.05
N PHE A 12 3.29 -1.74 -5.34
CA PHE A 12 3.91 -3.06 -5.24
C PHE A 12 4.14 -3.68 -6.61
N ARG A 13 3.16 -3.55 -7.49
CA ARG A 13 3.26 -4.08 -8.85
C ARG A 13 4.31 -3.30 -9.65
N GLU A 14 4.30 -1.98 -9.56
CA GLU A 14 5.23 -1.12 -10.30
C GLU A 14 6.67 -1.37 -9.88
N MET A 15 6.90 -1.59 -8.59
CA MET A 15 8.23 -1.87 -8.06
C MET A 15 8.63 -3.33 -8.25
N GLY A 16 7.69 -4.19 -8.61
CA GLY A 16 7.95 -5.62 -8.79
C GLY A 16 8.31 -6.33 -7.50
N LYS A 17 7.77 -5.87 -6.36
CA LYS A 17 8.09 -6.41 -5.05
C LYS A 17 6.83 -6.76 -4.28
N ASP A 18 6.91 -7.83 -3.49
CA ASP A 18 5.81 -8.25 -2.64
C ASP A 18 5.81 -7.52 -1.29
N ARG A 19 6.94 -6.93 -0.91
CA ARG A 19 7.09 -6.20 0.35
C ARG A 19 7.72 -4.85 0.08
N LEU A 20 7.17 -3.82 0.73
CA LEU A 20 7.71 -2.45 0.66
C LEU A 20 7.68 -1.86 2.04
N ASP A 21 8.63 -0.98 2.33
CA ASP A 21 8.66 -0.31 3.62
C ASP A 21 7.82 0.98 3.56
N LEU A 22 7.49 1.49 4.74
CA LEU A 22 6.64 2.66 4.88
C LEU A 22 7.24 3.89 4.21
N HIS A 23 8.57 4.02 4.24
CA HIS A 23 9.27 5.15 3.63
C HIS A 23 9.01 5.22 2.12
N VAL A 24 9.10 4.07 1.45
CA VAL A 24 8.82 3.99 0.02
C VAL A 24 7.38 4.38 -0.28
N LEU A 25 6.45 3.94 0.55
CA LEU A 25 5.03 4.26 0.37
C LEU A 25 4.77 5.76 0.54
N PHE A 26 5.44 6.40 1.50
CA PHE A 26 5.33 7.84 1.68
C PHE A 26 5.90 8.60 0.47
N GLU A 27 7.04 8.17 -0.04
CA GLU A 27 7.66 8.83 -1.19
C GLU A 27 6.75 8.77 -2.42
N ALA A 28 6.09 7.63 -2.61
CA ALA A 28 5.18 7.44 -3.75
C ALA A 28 3.98 8.38 -3.68
N ALA A 29 3.59 8.79 -2.47
CA ALA A 29 2.46 9.68 -2.26
C ALA A 29 2.86 11.16 -2.22
N GLY A 30 4.15 11.49 -2.43
CA GLY A 30 4.62 12.88 -2.45
C GLY A 30 5.30 13.33 -1.17
N ASN A 31 5.27 12.52 -0.13
CA ASN A 31 6.01 12.74 1.12
C ASN A 31 5.63 14.02 1.90
N GLU A 32 4.47 14.59 1.62
CA GLU A 32 3.94 15.74 2.37
C GLU A 32 3.25 15.25 3.64
N PRO A 33 3.23 16.05 4.74
CA PRO A 33 2.60 15.61 5.99
C PRO A 33 1.15 15.16 5.83
N ALA A 34 0.36 15.88 5.04
CA ALA A 34 -1.03 15.52 4.79
C ALA A 34 -1.12 14.21 3.99
N GLU A 35 -0.20 14.01 3.05
CA GLU A 35 -0.17 12.80 2.24
C GLU A 35 0.26 11.59 3.07
N ARG A 36 1.17 11.79 4.03
CA ARG A 36 1.60 10.71 4.92
C ARG A 36 0.42 10.18 5.73
N ARG A 37 -0.41 11.07 6.25
CA ARG A 37 -1.60 10.65 6.99
C ARG A 37 -2.54 9.84 6.08
N GLY A 38 -2.74 10.30 4.86
CA GLY A 38 -3.55 9.58 3.89
C GLY A 38 -3.01 8.20 3.59
N VAL A 39 -1.68 8.06 3.47
CA VAL A 39 -1.04 6.78 3.25
C VAL A 39 -1.26 5.85 4.43
N LEU A 40 -1.10 6.35 5.65
CA LEU A 40 -1.32 5.54 6.86
C LEU A 40 -2.78 5.06 6.93
N ASP A 41 -3.72 5.94 6.62
CA ASP A 41 -5.14 5.57 6.61
C ASP A 41 -5.43 4.53 5.52
N ALA A 42 -4.81 4.68 4.36
CA ALA A 42 -4.97 3.73 3.26
C ALA A 42 -4.40 2.37 3.62
N ILE A 43 -3.23 2.35 4.26
CA ILE A 43 -2.61 1.10 4.70
C ILE A 43 -3.51 0.39 5.71
N ASP A 44 -4.03 1.12 6.68
CA ASP A 44 -4.92 0.57 7.70
C ASP A 44 -6.18 -0.03 7.05
N GLU A 45 -6.77 0.69 6.11
CA GLU A 45 -7.92 0.21 5.37
C GLU A 45 -7.62 -1.06 4.60
N LEU A 46 -6.46 -1.11 3.93
CA LEU A 46 -6.06 -2.27 3.15
C LEU A 46 -5.77 -3.49 4.02
N ILE A 47 -5.19 -3.26 5.21
CA ILE A 47 -4.97 -4.35 6.16
C ILE A 47 -6.31 -4.91 6.63
N ARG A 48 -7.25 -4.05 6.97
CA ARG A 48 -8.59 -4.47 7.39
C ARG A 48 -9.32 -5.24 6.31
N ALA A 49 -9.08 -4.86 5.05
CA ALA A 49 -9.68 -5.54 3.91
C ALA A 49 -8.96 -6.84 3.54
N GLY A 50 -7.84 -7.14 4.18
CA GLY A 50 -7.06 -8.33 3.90
C GLY A 50 -6.18 -8.23 2.65
N MET A 51 -5.97 -7.02 2.14
CA MET A 51 -5.19 -6.79 0.92
C MET A 51 -3.71 -6.51 1.19
N LEU A 52 -3.41 -6.05 2.40
CA LEU A 52 -2.04 -5.89 2.88
C LEU A 52 -1.89 -6.60 4.21
N GLU A 53 -0.65 -6.91 4.56
CA GLU A 53 -0.32 -7.46 5.87
C GLU A 53 0.93 -6.80 6.41
N ALA A 54 1.00 -6.66 7.73
CA ALA A 54 2.19 -6.14 8.38
C ALA A 54 3.24 -7.25 8.44
N CYS A 55 4.47 -6.92 7.99
CA CYS A 55 5.56 -7.90 7.90
C CYS A 55 6.65 -7.67 8.94
N GLY A 56 6.38 -6.82 9.94
CA GLY A 56 7.34 -6.48 10.96
C GLY A 56 8.04 -5.17 10.65
N GLY A 57 8.37 -4.41 11.71
CA GLY A 57 8.95 -3.08 11.55
C GLY A 57 8.06 -2.20 10.70
N ASP A 58 8.65 -1.54 9.72
CA ASP A 58 7.94 -0.66 8.81
C ASP A 58 7.57 -1.33 7.48
N PHE A 59 7.70 -2.66 7.38
CA PHE A 59 7.44 -3.37 6.15
C PHE A 59 5.99 -3.85 6.06
N PHE A 60 5.45 -3.76 4.86
CA PHE A 60 4.11 -4.26 4.55
C PHE A 60 4.17 -5.14 3.30
N GLY A 61 3.36 -6.18 3.28
CA GLY A 61 3.30 -7.10 2.15
C GLY A 61 1.94 -7.07 1.48
N ILE A 62 1.92 -7.26 0.17
CA ILE A 62 0.68 -7.41 -0.57
C ILE A 62 0.24 -8.86 -0.49
N THR A 63 -1.03 -9.09 -0.18
CA THR A 63 -1.60 -10.43 -0.11
C THR A 63 -2.10 -10.87 -1.48
N GLU A 64 -2.50 -12.13 -1.60
CA GLU A 64 -3.11 -12.62 -2.84
C GLU A 64 -4.38 -11.85 -3.16
N LYS A 65 -5.16 -11.51 -2.13
CA LYS A 65 -6.36 -10.70 -2.31
C LYS A 65 -6.01 -9.32 -2.85
N GLY A 66 -4.93 -8.72 -2.32
CA GLY A 66 -4.44 -7.43 -2.80
C GLY A 66 -4.00 -7.49 -4.26
N LYS A 67 -3.29 -8.54 -4.63
CA LYS A 67 -2.86 -8.74 -6.01
C LYS A 67 -4.06 -8.87 -6.95
N GLY A 68 -5.08 -9.61 -6.51
CA GLY A 68 -6.30 -9.77 -7.27
C GLY A 68 -7.04 -8.47 -7.48
N ALA A 69 -7.00 -7.58 -6.49
CA ALA A 69 -7.70 -6.29 -6.57
C ALA A 69 -7.12 -5.39 -7.65
N ILE A 70 -5.82 -5.51 -7.96
CA ILE A 70 -5.16 -4.67 -8.96
C ILE A 70 -4.93 -5.39 -10.29
N ALA A 71 -5.24 -6.68 -10.36
CA ALA A 71 -5.02 -7.46 -11.59
C ALA A 71 -5.88 -6.96 -12.75
N GLN A 72 -7.01 -6.35 -12.44
CA GLN A 72 -7.97 -5.87 -13.44
C GLN A 72 -7.90 -4.36 -13.65
N SER A 73 -6.99 -3.68 -13.00
CA SER A 73 -6.92 -2.22 -13.07
C SER A 73 -5.81 -1.72 -14.00
#